data_1f41b39541c0ae2092c7dd101670445a
#
_entry.id   1f41b39541c0ae2092c7dd101670445a
#
_cell.length_a   1.000
_cell.length_b   1.000
_cell.length_c   1.000
_cell.angle_alpha   90.00
_cell.angle_beta   90.00
_cell.angle_gamma   90.00
#
_symmetry.space_group_name_H-M   'P 1'
#
loop_
_entity.id
_entity.type
_entity.pdbx_description
1 polymer ?
#
loop_
_entity_poly.entity_id
_entity_poly.type
_entity_poly.pdbx_seq_one_letter_code
_entity_poly.pdbx_strand_id
1 'polypeptide(L)'
;MYAKEQLRRLLIPLMFEQVLTALMGSVDTIMVTNIGSAAISAVSLVDSLNILIINIFAAMATGGAIICAQYLGSNQKEKANQALKQLIFSVTLISILITIPCILFRRPLLSLIFGSVEKSVMDNSLSYLFITALSYPFIALYNAGAASFRTSQNSRLPMAIAFGSNILNILGNIFFIF
;
A
#
# COMPACT_ATOMS: atom_id res chain seq x y z
N MET A 1 2.91 23.99 19.51
CA MET A 1 2.38 24.53 18.25
C MET A 1 3.47 24.44 17.20
N TYR A 2 3.28 23.73 16.10
CA TYR A 2 4.27 23.66 15.01
C TYR A 2 4.45 25.04 14.37
N ALA A 3 5.69 25.47 14.15
CA ALA A 3 5.95 26.67 13.38
C ALA A 3 5.45 26.47 11.94
N LYS A 4 4.91 27.52 11.28
CA LYS A 4 4.37 27.44 9.91
C LYS A 4 5.36 26.78 8.93
N GLU A 5 6.63 26.98 9.13
CA GLU A 5 7.69 26.40 8.30
C GLU A 5 7.84 24.88 8.50
N GLN A 6 7.71 24.37 9.72
CA GLN A 6 7.71 22.93 10.01
C GLN A 6 6.49 22.25 9.40
N LEU A 7 5.32 22.89 9.47
CA LEU A 7 4.10 22.38 8.85
C LEU A 7 4.23 22.30 7.32
N ARG A 8 4.79 23.31 6.66
CA ARG A 8 5.05 23.28 5.21
C ARG A 8 6.03 22.19 4.82
N ARG A 9 7.09 21.96 5.60
CA ARG A 9 8.07 20.89 5.36
C ARG A 9 7.48 19.48 5.45
N LEU A 10 6.39 19.32 6.20
CA LEU A 10 5.66 18.06 6.31
C LEU A 10 4.57 17.93 5.23
N LEU A 11 3.77 18.97 5.02
CA LEU A 11 2.61 18.92 4.13
C LEU A 11 2.98 18.84 2.65
N ILE A 12 3.98 19.63 2.20
CA ILE A 12 4.33 19.67 0.78
C ILE A 12 4.80 18.28 0.29
N PRO A 13 5.76 17.58 0.93
CA PRO A 13 6.14 16.24 0.51
C PRO A 13 4.99 15.24 0.58
N LEU A 14 4.12 15.34 1.59
CA LEU A 14 2.96 14.47 1.74
C LEU A 14 1.96 14.66 0.60
N MET A 15 1.70 15.91 0.20
CA MET A 15 0.82 16.19 -0.96
C MET A 15 1.42 15.64 -2.26
N PHE A 16 2.72 15.81 -2.48
CA PHE A 16 3.41 15.24 -3.63
C PHE A 16 3.35 13.71 -3.63
N GLU A 17 3.57 13.06 -2.48
CA GLU A 17 3.44 11.60 -2.33
C GLU A 17 2.04 11.13 -2.72
N GLN A 18 0.98 11.80 -2.26
CA GLN A 18 -0.41 11.45 -2.59
C GLN A 18 -0.72 11.64 -4.07
N VAL A 19 -0.26 12.73 -4.67
CA VAL A 19 -0.41 12.99 -6.12
C VAL A 19 0.31 11.92 -6.93
N LEU A 20 1.54 11.57 -6.57
CA LEU A 20 2.31 10.51 -7.24
C LEU A 20 1.60 9.15 -7.14
N THR A 21 1.04 8.81 -5.98
CA THR A 21 0.30 7.56 -5.79
C THR A 21 -0.98 7.53 -6.65
N ALA A 22 -1.71 8.64 -6.72
CA ALA A 22 -2.90 8.74 -7.56
C ALA A 22 -2.57 8.66 -9.06
N LEU A 23 -1.49 9.30 -9.49
CA LEU A 23 -1.01 9.24 -10.88
C LEU A 23 -0.61 7.81 -11.28
N MET A 24 0.08 7.08 -10.39
CA MET A 24 0.47 5.69 -10.63
C MET A 24 -0.76 4.81 -10.93
N GLY A 25 -1.80 4.88 -10.08
CA GLY A 25 -3.03 4.12 -10.31
C GLY A 25 -3.74 4.48 -11.62
N SER A 26 -3.71 5.77 -12.01
CA SER A 26 -4.30 6.21 -13.29
C SER A 26 -3.51 5.69 -14.49
N VAL A 27 -2.18 5.72 -14.44
CA VAL A 27 -1.31 5.21 -15.50
C VAL A 27 -1.49 3.70 -15.65
N ASP A 28 -1.49 2.95 -14.56
CA ASP A 28 -1.71 1.50 -14.57
C ASP A 28 -3.06 1.15 -15.22
N THR A 29 -4.13 1.87 -14.86
CA THR A 29 -5.45 1.67 -15.45
C THR A 29 -5.44 1.90 -16.96
N ILE A 30 -4.83 2.99 -17.43
CA ILE A 30 -4.73 3.31 -18.86
C ILE A 30 -3.94 2.21 -19.60
N MET A 31 -2.86 1.71 -19.03
CA MET A 31 -2.04 0.67 -19.65
C MET A 31 -2.77 -0.67 -19.77
N VAL A 32 -3.54 -1.04 -18.76
CA VAL A 32 -4.35 -2.28 -18.76
C VAL A 32 -5.48 -2.23 -19.78
N THR A 33 -5.98 -1.05 -20.16
CA THR A 33 -7.05 -0.94 -21.19
C THR A 33 -6.65 -1.51 -22.53
N ASN A 34 -5.37 -1.59 -22.84
CA ASN A 34 -4.88 -2.16 -24.09
C ASN A 34 -4.89 -3.69 -24.14
N ILE A 35 -5.08 -4.38 -22.99
CA ILE A 35 -5.01 -5.85 -22.90
C ILE A 35 -6.37 -6.51 -23.20
N GLY A 36 -7.48 -5.78 -23.04
CA GLY A 36 -8.83 -6.27 -23.30
C GLY A 36 -9.80 -6.15 -22.12
N SER A 37 -11.09 -6.24 -22.41
CA SER A 37 -12.18 -6.00 -21.44
C SER A 37 -12.18 -6.96 -20.25
N ALA A 38 -11.85 -8.23 -20.47
CA ALA A 38 -11.78 -9.24 -19.40
C ALA A 38 -10.65 -8.95 -18.41
N ALA A 39 -9.51 -8.45 -18.88
CA ALA A 39 -8.39 -8.05 -18.02
C ALA A 39 -8.74 -6.82 -17.19
N ILE A 40 -9.36 -5.80 -17.79
CA ILE A 40 -9.82 -4.60 -17.08
C ILE A 40 -10.80 -4.97 -15.97
N SER A 41 -11.80 -5.82 -16.28
CA SER A 41 -12.78 -6.28 -15.29
C SER A 41 -12.11 -7.03 -14.15
N ALA A 42 -11.17 -7.91 -14.45
CA ALA A 42 -10.42 -8.67 -13.45
C ALA A 42 -9.61 -7.77 -12.51
N VAL A 43 -8.87 -6.81 -13.08
CA VAL A 43 -8.09 -5.83 -12.29
C VAL A 43 -9.01 -5.01 -11.41
N SER A 44 -10.11 -4.47 -11.93
CA SER A 44 -11.06 -3.65 -11.17
C SER A 44 -11.68 -4.41 -9.98
N LEU A 45 -12.03 -5.69 -10.18
CA LEU A 45 -12.56 -6.54 -9.10
C LEU A 45 -11.53 -6.75 -8.00
N VAL A 46 -10.32 -7.17 -8.37
CA VAL A 46 -9.25 -7.44 -7.41
C VAL A 46 -8.76 -6.15 -6.72
N ASP A 47 -8.71 -5.04 -7.42
CA ASP A 47 -8.31 -3.75 -6.85
C ASP A 47 -9.28 -3.25 -5.79
N SER A 48 -10.57 -3.55 -5.92
CA SER A 48 -11.53 -3.26 -4.85
C SER A 48 -11.16 -3.97 -3.55
N LEU A 49 -10.69 -5.21 -3.63
CA LEU A 49 -10.19 -5.98 -2.49
C LEU A 49 -8.83 -5.45 -2.01
N ASN A 50 -7.93 -5.16 -2.94
CA ASN A 50 -6.60 -4.61 -2.64
C ASN A 50 -6.71 -3.30 -1.86
N ILE A 51 -7.56 -2.37 -2.29
CA ILE A 51 -7.81 -1.08 -1.62
C ILE A 51 -8.25 -1.29 -0.17
N LEU A 52 -9.18 -2.22 0.06
CA LEU A 52 -9.63 -2.55 1.42
C LEU A 52 -8.47 -3.02 2.30
N ILE A 53 -7.68 -3.98 1.82
CA ILE A 53 -6.55 -4.56 2.55
C ILE A 53 -5.46 -3.52 2.81
N ILE A 54 -5.12 -2.72 1.80
CA ILE A 54 -4.12 -1.65 1.91
C ILE A 54 -4.56 -0.60 2.94
N ASN A 55 -5.85 -0.25 2.97
CA ASN A 55 -6.39 0.68 3.97
C ASN A 55 -6.30 0.11 5.40
N ILE A 56 -6.48 -1.20 5.60
CA ILE A 56 -6.25 -1.85 6.89
C ILE A 56 -4.79 -1.67 7.32
N PHE A 57 -3.83 -1.94 6.43
CA PHE A 57 -2.40 -1.74 6.73
C PHE A 57 -2.06 -0.28 7.01
N ALA A 58 -2.62 0.66 6.26
CA ALA A 58 -2.42 2.10 6.46
C ALA A 58 -3.00 2.57 7.81
N ALA A 59 -4.18 2.08 8.19
CA ALA A 59 -4.80 2.38 9.48
C ALA A 59 -3.96 1.87 10.65
N MET A 60 -3.48 0.62 10.57
CA MET A 60 -2.59 0.04 11.58
C MET A 60 -1.27 0.80 11.69
N ALA A 61 -0.65 1.12 10.55
CA ALA A 61 0.58 1.90 10.48
C ALA A 61 0.40 3.28 11.12
N THR A 62 -0.70 3.96 10.81
CA THR A 62 -1.02 5.28 11.37
C THR A 62 -1.27 5.20 12.87
N GLY A 63 -2.06 4.23 13.32
CA GLY A 63 -2.33 4.02 14.75
C GLY A 63 -1.05 3.78 15.57
N GLY A 64 -0.18 2.89 15.11
CA GLY A 64 1.11 2.63 15.76
C GLY A 64 2.05 3.84 15.70
N ALA A 65 2.06 4.57 14.60
CA ALA A 65 2.86 5.80 14.45
C ALA A 65 2.43 6.89 15.43
N ILE A 66 1.13 7.01 15.76
CA ILE A 66 0.63 7.95 16.78
C ILE A 66 1.23 7.61 18.15
N ILE A 67 1.28 6.34 18.53
CA ILE A 67 1.90 5.90 19.79
C ILE A 67 3.39 6.25 19.81
N CYS A 68 4.10 6.00 18.72
CA CYS A 68 5.51 6.40 18.58
C CYS A 68 5.68 7.92 18.73
N ALA A 69 4.80 8.73 18.11
CA ALA A 69 4.84 10.19 18.21
C ALA A 69 4.61 10.69 19.64
N GLN A 70 3.71 10.06 20.40
CA GLN A 70 3.46 10.41 21.80
C GLN A 70 4.71 10.16 22.68
N TYR A 71 5.38 9.02 22.49
CA TYR A 71 6.62 8.74 23.22
C TYR A 71 7.76 9.68 22.82
N LEU A 72 7.88 10.03 21.53
CA LEU A 72 8.85 11.02 21.06
C LEU A 72 8.55 12.41 21.66
N GLY A 73 7.28 12.82 21.67
CA GLY A 73 6.85 14.10 22.23
C GLY A 73 7.09 14.22 23.76
N SER A 74 7.02 13.09 24.47
CA SER A 74 7.34 13.01 25.91
C SER A 74 8.83 12.76 26.21
N ASN A 75 9.69 12.85 25.19
CA ASN A 75 11.15 12.64 25.28
C ASN A 75 11.56 11.22 25.74
N GLN A 76 10.68 10.21 25.57
CA GLN A 76 10.91 8.81 25.94
C GLN A 76 11.38 7.99 24.72
N LYS A 77 12.59 8.28 24.23
CA LYS A 77 13.14 7.69 22.98
C LYS A 77 13.20 6.16 23.00
N GLU A 78 13.52 5.55 24.14
CA GLU A 78 13.56 4.08 24.25
C GLU A 78 12.19 3.45 24.05
N LYS A 79 11.15 4.02 24.66
CA LYS A 79 9.78 3.55 24.49
C LYS A 79 9.27 3.79 23.07
N ALA A 80 9.63 4.90 22.44
CA ALA A 80 9.35 5.15 21.04
C ALA A 80 9.97 4.08 20.13
N ASN A 81 11.21 3.69 20.38
CA ASN A 81 11.91 2.63 19.65
C ASN A 81 11.26 1.25 19.86
N GLN A 82 10.82 0.95 21.08
CA GLN A 82 10.08 -0.29 21.36
C GLN A 82 8.72 -0.30 20.65
N ALA A 83 7.98 0.80 20.70
CA ALA A 83 6.71 0.95 19.99
C ALA A 83 6.87 0.79 18.47
N LEU A 84 7.94 1.34 17.89
CA LEU A 84 8.27 1.17 16.47
C LEU A 84 8.54 -0.29 16.10
N LYS A 85 9.34 -1.00 16.92
CA LYS A 85 9.60 -2.43 16.70
C LYS A 85 8.32 -3.27 16.78
N GLN A 86 7.46 -2.97 17.76
CA GLN A 86 6.16 -3.64 17.90
C GLN A 86 5.24 -3.34 16.71
N LEU A 87 5.22 -2.10 16.23
CA LEU A 87 4.46 -1.72 15.04
C LEU A 87 4.89 -2.54 13.82
N ILE A 88 6.18 -2.55 13.52
CA ILE A 88 6.73 -3.29 12.37
C ILE A 88 6.40 -4.78 12.50
N PHE A 89 6.62 -5.38 13.67
CA PHE A 89 6.32 -6.78 13.92
C PHE A 89 4.83 -7.08 13.74
N SER A 90 3.95 -6.30 14.35
CA SER A 90 2.49 -6.53 14.30
C SER A 90 1.94 -6.37 12.89
N VAL A 91 2.37 -5.33 12.15
CA VAL A 91 1.92 -5.09 10.78
C VAL A 91 2.41 -6.20 9.84
N THR A 92 3.66 -6.65 10.01
CA THR A 92 4.20 -7.78 9.25
C THR A 92 3.46 -9.07 9.56
N LEU A 93 3.23 -9.39 10.82
CA LEU A 93 2.51 -10.58 11.23
C LEU A 93 1.09 -10.60 10.64
N ILE A 94 0.36 -9.51 10.78
CA ILE A 94 -1.02 -9.40 10.27
C ILE A 94 -1.03 -9.44 8.74
N SER A 95 -0.06 -8.81 8.06
CA SER A 95 0.01 -8.90 6.61
C SER A 95 0.22 -10.34 6.13
N ILE A 96 1.06 -11.13 6.79
CA ILE A 96 1.25 -12.56 6.49
C ILE A 96 -0.03 -13.35 6.76
N LEU A 97 -0.70 -13.08 7.90
CA LEU A 97 -1.97 -13.72 8.25
C LEU A 97 -3.10 -13.42 7.25
N ILE A 98 -3.05 -12.28 6.57
CA ILE A 98 -4.00 -11.93 5.49
C ILE A 98 -3.54 -12.55 4.17
N THR A 99 -2.24 -12.50 3.85
CA THR A 99 -1.67 -13.01 2.60
C THR A 99 -1.92 -14.49 2.41
N ILE A 100 -1.66 -15.30 3.44
CA ILE A 100 -1.80 -16.76 3.36
C ILE A 100 -3.23 -17.18 2.98
N PRO A 101 -4.30 -16.74 3.67
CA PRO A 101 -5.67 -17.05 3.26
C PRO A 101 -6.03 -16.50 1.88
N CYS A 102 -5.59 -15.29 1.53
CA CYS A 102 -5.83 -14.72 0.21
C CYS A 102 -5.26 -15.57 -0.91
N ILE A 103 -4.07 -16.17 -0.71
CA ILE A 103 -3.45 -17.05 -1.70
C ILE A 103 -4.11 -18.43 -1.72
N LEU A 104 -4.32 -19.05 -0.54
CA LEU A 104 -4.86 -20.41 -0.43
C LEU A 104 -6.32 -20.48 -0.87
N PHE A 105 -7.12 -19.50 -0.49
CA PHE A 105 -8.56 -19.45 -0.74
C PHE A 105 -8.97 -18.44 -1.81
N ARG A 106 -8.04 -18.06 -2.72
CA ARG A 106 -8.28 -17.03 -3.75
C ARG A 106 -9.55 -17.27 -4.56
N ARG A 107 -9.82 -18.50 -5.00
CA ARG A 107 -10.99 -18.82 -5.81
C ARG A 107 -12.30 -18.75 -5.01
N PRO A 108 -12.45 -19.42 -3.86
CA PRO A 108 -13.65 -19.27 -3.05
C PRO A 108 -13.84 -17.84 -2.55
N LEU A 109 -12.75 -17.10 -2.25
CA LEU A 109 -12.80 -15.71 -1.83
C LEU A 109 -13.42 -14.81 -2.92
N LEU A 110 -12.90 -14.89 -4.15
CA LEU A 110 -13.43 -14.12 -5.28
C LEU A 110 -14.86 -14.52 -5.62
N SER A 111 -15.19 -15.83 -5.58
CA SER A 111 -16.57 -16.31 -5.82
C SER A 111 -17.55 -15.84 -4.75
N LEU A 112 -17.11 -15.77 -3.49
CA LEU A 112 -17.94 -15.31 -2.38
C LEU A 112 -18.26 -13.81 -2.47
N ILE A 113 -17.25 -13.01 -2.85
CA ILE A 113 -17.37 -11.55 -2.89
C ILE A 113 -18.08 -11.08 -4.17
N PHE A 114 -17.73 -11.65 -5.32
CA PHE A 114 -18.17 -11.18 -6.63
C PHE A 114 -19.18 -12.10 -7.32
N GLY A 115 -19.52 -13.25 -6.72
CA GLY A 115 -20.46 -14.20 -7.28
C GLY A 115 -19.92 -14.92 -8.52
N SER A 116 -20.82 -15.25 -9.45
CA SER A 116 -20.47 -15.90 -10.71
C SER A 116 -20.09 -14.86 -11.76
N VAL A 117 -18.80 -14.76 -12.03
CA VAL A 117 -18.26 -13.95 -13.13
C VAL A 117 -17.86 -14.85 -14.30
N GLU A 118 -17.71 -14.27 -15.49
CA GLU A 118 -17.24 -14.97 -16.67
C GLU A 118 -15.90 -15.68 -16.40
N LYS A 119 -15.72 -16.87 -16.96
CA LYS A 119 -14.52 -17.72 -16.71
C LYS A 119 -13.22 -16.98 -17.02
N SER A 120 -13.19 -16.23 -18.13
CA SER A 120 -12.03 -15.42 -18.54
C SER A 120 -11.66 -14.35 -17.49
N VAL A 121 -12.67 -13.69 -16.92
CA VAL A 121 -12.49 -12.69 -15.85
C VAL A 121 -12.00 -13.36 -14.57
N MET A 122 -12.57 -14.50 -14.19
CA MET A 122 -12.17 -15.24 -13.00
C MET A 122 -10.70 -15.70 -13.09
N ASP A 123 -10.28 -16.27 -14.21
CA ASP A 123 -8.93 -16.79 -14.38
C ASP A 123 -7.89 -15.66 -14.34
N ASN A 124 -8.17 -14.52 -14.94
CA ASN A 124 -7.34 -13.31 -14.85
C ASN A 124 -7.31 -12.75 -13.41
N SER A 125 -8.46 -12.71 -12.71
CA SER A 125 -8.54 -12.25 -11.33
C SER A 125 -7.75 -13.14 -10.38
N LEU A 126 -7.77 -14.46 -10.57
CA LEU A 126 -7.00 -15.40 -9.75
C LEU A 126 -5.49 -15.21 -9.91
N SER A 127 -5.03 -14.93 -11.14
CA SER A 127 -3.61 -14.65 -11.42
C SER A 127 -3.19 -13.32 -10.84
N TYR A 128 -3.98 -12.28 -11.04
CA TYR A 128 -3.70 -10.95 -10.54
C TYR A 128 -3.74 -10.89 -9.01
N LEU A 129 -4.74 -11.50 -8.35
CA LEU A 129 -4.82 -11.58 -6.90
C LEU A 129 -3.62 -12.34 -6.31
N PHE A 130 -3.15 -13.39 -6.96
CA PHE A 130 -1.98 -14.13 -6.49
C PHE A 130 -0.73 -13.24 -6.42
N ILE A 131 -0.46 -12.49 -7.48
CA ILE A 131 0.71 -11.59 -7.57
C ILE A 131 0.57 -10.44 -6.58
N THR A 132 -0.60 -9.80 -6.51
CA THR A 132 -0.83 -8.67 -5.60
C THR A 132 -0.80 -9.10 -4.13
N ALA A 133 -1.35 -10.28 -3.81
CA ALA A 133 -1.30 -10.81 -2.44
C ALA A 133 0.14 -11.08 -1.96
N LEU A 134 1.05 -11.51 -2.83
CA LEU A 134 2.48 -11.65 -2.49
C LEU A 134 3.13 -10.30 -2.13
N SER A 135 2.59 -9.19 -2.63
CA SER A 135 3.08 -7.84 -2.33
C SER A 135 2.59 -7.29 -0.98
N TYR A 136 1.56 -7.87 -0.37
CA TYR A 136 0.96 -7.33 0.86
C TYR A 136 1.95 -7.14 2.03
N PRO A 137 2.86 -8.09 2.35
CA PRO A 137 3.83 -7.87 3.42
C PRO A 137 4.76 -6.69 3.16
N PHE A 138 5.15 -6.47 1.90
CA PHE A 138 6.00 -5.35 1.51
C PHE A 138 5.25 -4.02 1.57
N ILE A 139 3.99 -3.99 1.12
CA ILE A 139 3.11 -2.81 1.22
C ILE A 139 2.86 -2.45 2.68
N ALA A 140 2.62 -3.45 3.53
CA ALA A 140 2.43 -3.26 4.95
C ALA A 140 3.66 -2.67 5.64
N LEU A 141 4.87 -3.19 5.32
CA LEU A 141 6.15 -2.66 5.80
C LEU A 141 6.39 -1.23 5.29
N TYR A 142 6.09 -0.95 4.02
CA TYR A 142 6.18 0.40 3.47
C TYR A 142 5.29 1.38 4.24
N ASN A 143 4.02 1.03 4.48
CA ASN A 143 3.09 1.88 5.25
C ASN A 143 3.60 2.15 6.67
N ALA A 144 4.08 1.11 7.38
CA ALA A 144 4.65 1.25 8.72
C ALA A 144 5.90 2.13 8.72
N GLY A 145 6.80 1.94 7.77
CA GLY A 145 8.01 2.75 7.59
C GLY A 145 7.67 4.20 7.27
N ALA A 146 6.82 4.45 6.29
CA ALA A 146 6.40 5.79 5.88
C ALA A 146 5.73 6.55 7.04
N ALA A 147 4.82 5.90 7.79
CA ALA A 147 4.19 6.48 8.96
C ALA A 147 5.22 6.83 10.05
N SER A 148 6.20 5.96 10.30
CA SER A 148 7.26 6.17 11.28
C SER A 148 8.19 7.33 10.89
N PHE A 149 8.56 7.46 9.63
CA PHE A 149 9.35 8.59 9.16
C PHE A 149 8.60 9.92 9.26
N ARG A 150 7.29 9.91 9.02
CA ARG A 150 6.45 11.11 9.20
C ARG A 150 6.42 11.54 10.67
N THR A 151 6.36 10.62 11.65
CA THR A 151 6.40 10.97 13.08
C THR A 151 7.75 11.56 13.48
N SER A 152 8.83 11.18 12.81
CA SER A 152 10.17 11.75 13.00
C SER A 152 10.38 13.04 12.21
N GLN A 153 9.31 13.65 11.69
CA GLN A 153 9.33 14.88 10.88
C GLN A 153 10.11 14.76 9.55
N ASN A 154 10.34 13.55 9.07
CA ASN A 154 11.01 13.28 7.81
C ASN A 154 10.04 12.73 6.76
N SER A 155 9.23 13.60 6.16
CA SER A 155 8.32 13.23 5.05
C SER A 155 9.02 13.18 3.69
N ARG A 156 10.28 13.60 3.59
CA ARG A 156 11.02 13.59 2.31
C ARG A 156 11.37 12.18 1.86
N LEU A 157 11.70 11.29 2.80
CA LEU A 157 12.08 9.93 2.47
C LEU A 157 10.91 9.12 1.89
N PRO A 158 9.70 9.07 2.50
CA PRO A 158 8.54 8.45 1.88
C PRO A 158 8.21 9.00 0.50
N MET A 159 8.27 10.33 0.31
CA MET A 159 8.07 10.98 -1.00
C MET A 159 9.11 10.51 -2.03
N ALA A 160 10.39 10.43 -1.66
CA ALA A 160 11.45 9.98 -2.57
C ALA A 160 11.26 8.51 -2.96
N ILE A 161 10.85 7.66 -2.02
CA ILE A 161 10.53 6.25 -2.29
C ILE A 161 9.32 6.16 -3.22
N ALA A 162 8.25 6.92 -2.98
CA ALA A 162 7.08 6.95 -3.84
C ALA A 162 7.44 7.39 -5.28
N PHE A 163 8.29 8.41 -5.41
CA PHE A 163 8.79 8.87 -6.71
C PHE A 163 9.59 7.79 -7.44
N GLY A 164 10.54 7.14 -6.75
CA GLY A 164 11.31 6.03 -7.31
C GLY A 164 10.44 4.85 -7.72
N SER A 165 9.44 4.50 -6.89
CA SER A 165 8.48 3.43 -7.19
C SER A 165 7.62 3.74 -8.42
N ASN A 166 7.20 5.00 -8.61
CA ASN A 166 6.49 5.43 -9.82
C ASN A 166 7.33 5.26 -11.08
N ILE A 167 8.61 5.66 -11.04
CA ILE A 167 9.51 5.48 -12.18
C ILE A 167 9.68 4.00 -12.50
N LEU A 168 9.93 3.16 -11.49
CA LEU A 168 10.07 1.71 -11.67
C LEU A 168 8.80 1.06 -12.19
N ASN A 169 7.63 1.49 -11.72
CA ASN A 169 6.34 1.02 -12.20
C ASN A 169 6.16 1.35 -13.70
N ILE A 170 6.38 2.61 -14.10
CA ILE A 170 6.25 3.03 -15.50
C ILE A 170 7.22 2.25 -16.39
N LEU A 171 8.50 2.12 -15.99
CA LEU A 171 9.49 1.35 -16.73
C LEU A 171 9.12 -0.13 -16.83
N GLY A 172 8.64 -0.72 -15.72
CA GLY A 172 8.15 -2.10 -15.69
C GLY A 172 6.96 -2.30 -16.63
N ASN A 173 5.99 -1.41 -16.61
CA ASN A 173 4.82 -1.48 -17.47
C ASN A 173 5.20 -1.34 -18.95
N ILE A 174 6.13 -0.46 -19.31
CA ILE A 174 6.66 -0.36 -20.68
C ILE A 174 7.32 -1.67 -21.11
N PHE A 175 8.10 -2.29 -20.24
CA PHE A 175 8.84 -3.51 -20.55
C PHE A 175 7.97 -4.77 -20.64
N PHE A 176 6.91 -4.86 -19.81
CA PHE A 176 6.10 -6.08 -19.70
C PHE A 176 4.78 -6.02 -20.49
N ILE A 177 4.28 -4.83 -20.83
CA ILE A 177 3.01 -4.64 -21.53
C ILE A 177 3.22 -4.34 -23.01
N PHE A 178 4.30 -3.65 -23.37
CA PHE A 178 4.67 -3.28 -24.74
C PHE A 178 5.95 -3.97 -25.19
#